data_06bcf74a5df3d23e4983dbedae069749
#
_entry.id   06bcf74a5df3d23e4983dbedae069749
#
_cell.length_a   1.000
_cell.length_b   1.000
_cell.length_c   1.000
_cell.angle_alpha   90.00
_cell.angle_beta   90.00
_cell.angle_gamma   90.00
#
_symmetry.space_group_name_H-M   'P 1'
#
loop_
_entity.id
_entity.type
_entity.pdbx_description
1 polymer ?
#
loop_
_entity_poly.entity_id
_entity_poly.type
_entity_poly.pdbx_seq_one_letter_code
_entity_poly.pdbx_strand_id
1 'polypeptide(L)'
;MLKIYNLKDMPEYIEEVAILTQREWGRKDLSKEEFELKVKNKIIKIKSNFNKNNYCKLILLDNDILVGFISIFPTDGEEKADLSPWYATMFVKEEYRGKGYSKILSNAILLEAKKRNISRLYLKTDLENYYEKLGTKFLEVLSTGEKLYCFDVSINRIS
;
A
#
# COMPACT_ATOMS: atom_id res chain seq x y z
N MET A 1 -5.29 -20.57 -6.61
CA MET A 1 -4.18 -20.00 -7.39
C MET A 1 -4.07 -18.51 -7.09
N LEU A 2 -2.86 -18.07 -6.78
CA LEU A 2 -2.59 -16.67 -6.46
C LEU A 2 -2.38 -15.85 -7.73
N LYS A 3 -3.00 -14.68 -7.80
CA LYS A 3 -2.82 -13.73 -8.89
C LYS A 3 -2.76 -12.30 -8.36
N ILE A 4 -1.89 -11.49 -8.97
CA ILE A 4 -1.78 -10.05 -8.70
C ILE A 4 -2.43 -9.30 -9.86
N TYR A 5 -3.27 -8.31 -9.51
CA TYR A 5 -3.88 -7.41 -10.49
C TYR A 5 -3.72 -5.97 -10.05
N ASN A 6 -3.68 -5.07 -11.02
CA ASN A 6 -3.90 -3.65 -10.76
C ASN A 6 -5.39 -3.45 -10.48
N LEU A 7 -5.71 -2.81 -9.36
CA LEU A 7 -7.11 -2.59 -8.96
C LEU A 7 -7.89 -1.82 -10.03
N LYS A 8 -7.22 -0.98 -10.81
CA LYS A 8 -7.83 -0.25 -11.92
C LYS A 8 -8.51 -1.21 -12.92
N ASP A 9 -7.94 -2.39 -13.12
CA ASP A 9 -8.44 -3.38 -14.07
C ASP A 9 -9.47 -4.35 -13.45
N MET A 10 -9.71 -4.23 -12.14
CA MET A 10 -10.58 -5.11 -11.38
C MET A 10 -11.56 -4.31 -10.52
N PRO A 11 -12.43 -3.50 -11.15
CA PRO A 11 -13.29 -2.56 -10.40
C PRO A 11 -14.24 -3.23 -9.43
N GLU A 12 -14.55 -4.48 -9.61
CA GLU A 12 -15.42 -5.24 -8.69
C GLU A 12 -14.84 -5.38 -7.27
N TYR A 13 -13.52 -5.17 -7.10
CA TYR A 13 -12.88 -5.24 -5.78
C TYR A 13 -12.65 -3.88 -5.12
N ILE A 14 -12.99 -2.77 -5.79
CA ILE A 14 -12.71 -1.42 -5.26
C ILE A 14 -13.44 -1.19 -3.94
N GLU A 15 -14.71 -1.57 -3.85
CA GLU A 15 -15.49 -1.37 -2.63
C GLU A 15 -14.90 -2.15 -1.45
N GLU A 16 -14.54 -3.42 -1.66
CA GLU A 16 -13.94 -4.23 -0.60
C GLU A 16 -12.60 -3.64 -0.14
N VAL A 17 -11.76 -3.20 -1.06
CA VAL A 17 -10.48 -2.53 -0.73
C VAL A 17 -10.73 -1.27 0.09
N ALA A 18 -11.72 -0.46 -0.29
CA ALA A 18 -12.05 0.77 0.43
C ALA A 18 -12.55 0.47 1.85
N ILE A 19 -13.40 -0.54 2.01
CA ILE A 19 -13.92 -0.97 3.31
C ILE A 19 -12.77 -1.45 4.21
N LEU A 20 -11.92 -2.31 3.71
CA LEU A 20 -10.78 -2.84 4.47
C LEU A 20 -9.80 -1.73 4.86
N THR A 21 -9.55 -0.79 3.95
CA THR A 21 -8.68 0.36 4.22
C THR A 21 -9.26 1.23 5.33
N GLN A 22 -10.56 1.51 5.26
CA GLN A 22 -11.22 2.33 6.29
C GLN A 22 -11.21 1.63 7.66
N ARG A 23 -11.40 0.31 7.69
CA ARG A 23 -11.35 -0.46 8.94
C ARG A 23 -9.96 -0.46 9.55
N GLU A 24 -8.92 -0.61 8.73
CA GLU A 24 -7.54 -0.74 9.22
C GLU A 24 -6.96 0.60 9.68
N TRP A 25 -7.14 1.66 8.89
CA TRP A 25 -6.47 2.95 9.13
C TRP A 25 -7.40 4.11 9.46
N GLY A 26 -8.70 3.93 9.38
CA GLY A 26 -9.66 4.97 9.70
C GLY A 26 -10.01 5.02 11.18
N ARG A 27 -10.79 6.05 11.55
CA ARG A 27 -11.30 6.17 12.92
C ARG A 27 -12.20 4.98 13.26
N LYS A 28 -12.12 4.54 14.51
CA LYS A 28 -12.86 3.36 14.99
C LYS A 28 -14.21 3.69 15.62
N ASP A 29 -14.45 4.97 15.94
CA ASP A 29 -15.61 5.45 16.69
C ASP A 29 -16.71 6.05 15.78
N LEU A 30 -16.71 5.71 14.52
CA LEU A 30 -17.68 6.24 13.56
C LEU A 30 -19.03 5.54 13.68
N SER A 31 -20.12 6.30 13.49
CA SER A 31 -21.44 5.71 13.27
C SER A 31 -21.48 4.93 11.95
N LYS A 32 -22.53 4.13 11.76
CA LYS A 32 -22.70 3.39 10.52
C LYS A 32 -22.76 4.33 9.31
N GLU A 33 -23.52 5.42 9.42
CA GLU A 33 -23.64 6.41 8.35
C GLU A 33 -22.32 7.12 8.05
N GLU A 34 -21.59 7.48 9.09
CA GLU A 34 -20.26 8.10 8.94
C GLU A 34 -19.29 7.15 8.26
N PHE A 35 -19.29 5.88 8.64
CA PHE A 35 -18.44 4.86 8.04
C PHE A 35 -18.76 4.69 6.55
N GLU A 36 -20.04 4.55 6.21
CA GLU A 36 -20.48 4.40 4.82
C GLU A 36 -20.09 5.60 3.96
N LEU A 37 -20.19 6.82 4.51
CA LEU A 37 -19.77 8.03 3.81
C LEU A 37 -18.26 8.05 3.58
N LYS A 38 -17.46 7.66 4.59
CA LYS A 38 -16.00 7.58 4.45
C LYS A 38 -15.59 6.57 3.37
N VAL A 39 -16.25 5.42 3.33
CA VAL A 39 -16.00 4.40 2.30
C VAL A 39 -16.34 4.95 0.91
N LYS A 40 -17.49 5.60 0.77
CA LYS A 40 -17.92 6.19 -0.49
C LYS A 40 -16.91 7.22 -1.01
N ASN A 41 -16.46 8.11 -0.13
CA ASN A 41 -15.46 9.13 -0.47
C ASN A 41 -14.14 8.48 -0.86
N LYS A 42 -13.76 7.41 -0.17
CA LYS A 42 -12.53 6.68 -0.47
C LYS A 42 -12.59 6.02 -1.86
N ILE A 43 -13.73 5.46 -2.23
CA ILE A 43 -13.93 4.88 -3.56
C ILE A 43 -13.75 5.95 -4.65
N ILE A 44 -14.34 7.13 -4.45
CA ILE A 44 -14.21 8.26 -5.39
C ILE A 44 -12.73 8.65 -5.52
N LYS A 45 -12.03 8.78 -4.40
CA LYS A 45 -10.61 9.14 -4.38
C LYS A 45 -9.74 8.11 -5.08
N ILE A 46 -9.99 6.83 -4.84
CA ILE A 46 -9.27 5.74 -5.49
C ILE A 46 -9.42 5.86 -7.01
N LYS A 47 -10.66 5.95 -7.49
CA LYS A 47 -10.94 6.03 -8.93
C LYS A 47 -10.31 7.26 -9.57
N SER A 48 -10.32 8.40 -8.89
CA SER A 48 -9.79 9.66 -9.44
C SER A 48 -8.26 9.67 -9.59
N ASN A 49 -7.57 8.73 -8.94
CA ASN A 49 -6.10 8.68 -8.95
C ASN A 49 -5.52 7.63 -9.91
N PHE A 50 -6.33 6.77 -10.50
CA PHE A 50 -5.84 5.63 -11.28
C PHE A 50 -4.94 6.00 -12.47
N ASN A 51 -5.08 7.20 -13.04
CA ASN A 51 -4.30 7.61 -14.19
C ASN A 51 -2.97 8.30 -13.84
N LYS A 52 -2.68 8.48 -12.55
CA LYS A 52 -1.44 9.12 -12.12
C LYS A 52 -0.30 8.10 -12.09
N ASN A 53 0.86 8.48 -12.62
CA ASN A 53 2.03 7.59 -12.64
C ASN A 53 2.52 7.22 -11.23
N ASN A 54 2.37 8.13 -10.28
CA ASN A 54 2.80 7.93 -8.88
C ASN A 54 1.68 7.40 -7.98
N TYR A 55 0.64 6.81 -8.57
CA TYR A 55 -0.44 6.15 -7.83
C TYR A 55 -0.71 4.78 -8.43
N CYS A 56 -0.74 3.76 -7.58
CA CYS A 56 -1.09 2.40 -7.99
C CYS A 56 -1.62 1.64 -6.79
N LYS A 57 -2.62 0.80 -7.00
CA LYS A 57 -3.04 -0.19 -6.02
C LYS A 57 -3.00 -1.55 -6.69
N LEU A 58 -2.24 -2.46 -6.09
CA LEU A 58 -2.20 -3.86 -6.51
C LEU A 58 -2.97 -4.70 -5.51
N ILE A 59 -3.74 -5.64 -6.01
CA ILE A 59 -4.49 -6.59 -5.19
C ILE A 59 -3.97 -8.00 -5.42
N LEU A 60 -3.98 -8.79 -4.35
CA LEU A 60 -3.66 -10.21 -4.41
C LEU A 60 -4.94 -11.01 -4.21
N LEU A 61 -5.24 -11.85 -5.19
CA LEU A 61 -6.40 -12.74 -5.16
C LEU A 61 -5.93 -14.19 -5.02
N ASP A 62 -6.65 -14.96 -4.21
CA ASP A 62 -6.51 -16.41 -4.15
C ASP A 62 -7.84 -17.02 -4.54
N ASN A 63 -7.90 -17.64 -5.73
CA ASN A 63 -9.13 -18.17 -6.30
C ASN A 63 -10.27 -17.14 -6.29
N ASP A 64 -9.96 -15.92 -6.76
CA ASP A 64 -10.89 -14.79 -6.86
C ASP A 64 -11.32 -14.20 -5.50
N ILE A 65 -10.71 -14.64 -4.41
CA ILE A 65 -10.91 -14.05 -3.10
C ILE A 65 -9.82 -13.03 -2.84
N LEU A 66 -10.18 -11.80 -2.49
CA LEU A 66 -9.23 -10.77 -2.12
C LEU A 66 -8.56 -11.14 -0.79
N VAL A 67 -7.24 -11.31 -0.80
CA VAL A 67 -6.50 -11.66 0.42
C VAL A 67 -5.59 -10.55 0.91
N GLY A 68 -5.24 -9.60 0.06
CA GLY A 68 -4.40 -8.47 0.47
C GLY A 68 -4.21 -7.45 -0.64
N PHE A 69 -3.56 -6.34 -0.29
CA PHE A 69 -3.25 -5.27 -1.26
C PHE A 69 -2.07 -4.43 -0.79
N ILE A 70 -1.53 -3.64 -1.70
CA ILE A 70 -0.40 -2.71 -1.48
C ILE A 70 -0.55 -1.52 -2.41
N SER A 71 0.00 -0.38 -2.04
CA SER A 71 -0.15 0.84 -2.83
C SER A 71 1.17 1.57 -3.05
N ILE A 72 1.21 2.31 -4.16
CA ILE A 72 2.09 3.46 -4.34
C ILE A 72 1.20 4.69 -4.23
N PHE A 73 1.58 5.64 -3.36
CA PHE A 73 0.87 6.91 -3.19
C PHE A 73 1.78 8.07 -3.53
N PRO A 74 1.22 9.16 -4.10
CA PRO A 74 2.02 10.38 -4.31
C PRO A 74 2.47 11.02 -3.00
N THR A 75 1.66 10.94 -1.94
CA THR A 75 1.96 11.50 -0.62
C THR A 75 1.48 10.55 0.47
N ASP A 76 2.07 10.64 1.67
CA ASP A 76 1.65 9.88 2.83
C ASP A 76 1.83 10.71 4.10
N GLY A 77 0.86 11.60 4.36
CA GLY A 77 0.84 12.50 5.49
C GLY A 77 1.51 13.83 5.18
N GLU A 78 1.48 14.73 6.17
CA GLU A 78 1.92 16.12 6.00
C GLU A 78 3.39 16.34 6.33
N GLU A 79 3.94 15.55 7.24
CA GLU A 79 5.28 15.80 7.78
C GLU A 79 6.37 15.77 6.71
N LYS A 80 6.24 14.89 5.72
CA LYS A 80 7.20 14.79 4.62
C LYS A 80 6.48 14.96 3.28
N ALA A 81 5.72 16.03 3.17
CA ALA A 81 4.93 16.32 1.97
C ALA A 81 5.78 16.53 0.71
N ASP A 82 7.05 16.86 0.88
CA ASP A 82 8.01 17.03 -0.22
C ASP A 82 8.57 15.70 -0.76
N LEU A 83 8.37 14.60 -0.05
CA LEU A 83 8.83 13.28 -0.49
C LEU A 83 7.73 12.58 -1.28
N SER A 84 8.11 11.92 -2.37
CA SER A 84 7.18 11.21 -3.25
C SER A 84 7.96 10.29 -4.19
N PRO A 85 7.39 9.15 -4.60
CA PRO A 85 6.17 8.55 -4.09
C PRO A 85 6.41 7.61 -2.90
N TRP A 86 5.32 7.07 -2.35
CA TRP A 86 5.35 6.28 -1.12
C TRP A 86 4.90 4.85 -1.34
N TYR A 87 5.60 3.91 -0.71
CA TYR A 87 5.16 2.53 -0.48
C TYR A 87 4.20 2.59 0.70
N ALA A 88 2.95 2.24 0.48
CA ALA A 88 1.92 2.52 1.47
C ALA A 88 0.82 1.45 1.52
N THR A 89 0.08 1.42 2.60
CA THR A 89 -1.13 0.60 2.81
C THR A 89 -0.95 -0.88 2.46
N MET A 90 0.14 -1.49 2.95
CA MET A 90 0.30 -2.94 2.91
C MET A 90 -0.72 -3.58 3.84
N PHE A 91 -1.55 -4.45 3.30
CA PHE A 91 -2.57 -5.14 4.09
C PHE A 91 -2.72 -6.58 3.61
N VAL A 92 -2.75 -7.51 4.56
CA VAL A 92 -3.12 -8.91 4.34
C VAL A 92 -4.20 -9.24 5.35
N LYS A 93 -5.31 -9.81 4.90
CA LYS A 93 -6.39 -10.23 5.79
C LYS A 93 -5.86 -11.17 6.87
N GLU A 94 -6.35 -11.01 8.10
CA GLU A 94 -5.84 -11.72 9.27
C GLU A 94 -5.75 -13.23 9.06
N GLU A 95 -6.80 -13.82 8.49
CA GLU A 95 -6.86 -15.28 8.26
C GLU A 95 -5.86 -15.79 7.22
N TYR A 96 -5.25 -14.89 6.46
CA TYR A 96 -4.26 -15.24 5.42
C TYR A 96 -2.82 -14.85 5.80
N ARG A 97 -2.60 -14.35 7.02
CA ARG A 97 -1.26 -13.96 7.48
C ARG A 97 -0.41 -15.18 7.77
N GLY A 98 0.92 -15.00 7.74
CA GLY A 98 1.86 -16.09 7.99
C GLY A 98 2.10 -17.00 6.80
N LYS A 99 1.61 -16.64 5.60
CA LYS A 99 1.76 -17.44 4.36
C LYS A 99 2.70 -16.81 3.35
N GLY A 100 3.36 -15.71 3.71
CA GLY A 100 4.30 -15.02 2.80
C GLY A 100 3.62 -14.08 1.81
N TYR A 101 2.34 -13.76 1.96
CA TYR A 101 1.61 -12.93 1.00
C TYR A 101 2.09 -11.48 1.01
N SER A 102 2.50 -10.94 2.15
CA SER A 102 3.08 -9.60 2.21
C SER A 102 4.34 -9.47 1.37
N LYS A 103 5.17 -10.51 1.35
CA LYS A 103 6.39 -10.53 0.53
C LYS A 103 6.04 -10.53 -0.96
N ILE A 104 5.02 -11.30 -1.36
CA ILE A 104 4.54 -11.34 -2.74
C ILE A 104 4.07 -9.94 -3.16
N LEU A 105 3.26 -9.29 -2.33
CA LEU A 105 2.76 -7.94 -2.59
C LEU A 105 3.89 -6.91 -2.64
N SER A 106 4.84 -6.99 -1.71
CA SER A 106 5.99 -6.07 -1.68
C SER A 106 6.82 -6.19 -2.96
N ASN A 107 7.15 -7.41 -3.37
CA ASN A 107 7.89 -7.63 -4.60
C ASN A 107 7.14 -7.11 -5.82
N ALA A 108 5.82 -7.31 -5.85
CA ALA A 108 4.98 -6.88 -6.97
C ALA A 108 4.96 -5.35 -7.11
N ILE A 109 4.82 -4.62 -5.99
CA ILE A 109 4.76 -3.16 -6.04
C ILE A 109 6.12 -2.55 -6.41
N LEU A 110 7.23 -3.17 -5.98
CA LEU A 110 8.56 -2.72 -6.37
C LEU A 110 8.80 -2.93 -7.87
N LEU A 111 8.34 -4.05 -8.43
CA LEU A 111 8.40 -4.27 -9.87
C LEU A 111 7.54 -3.28 -10.64
N GLU A 112 6.36 -2.96 -10.13
CA GLU A 112 5.48 -1.97 -10.75
C GLU A 112 6.11 -0.59 -10.74
N ALA A 113 6.73 -0.20 -9.62
CA ALA A 113 7.47 1.06 -9.52
C ALA A 113 8.59 1.13 -10.56
N LYS A 114 9.33 0.05 -10.74
CA LYS A 114 10.41 -0.03 -11.73
C LYS A 114 9.87 0.16 -13.15
N LYS A 115 8.75 -0.48 -13.48
CA LYS A 115 8.09 -0.32 -14.79
C LYS A 115 7.66 1.11 -15.05
N ARG A 116 7.34 1.87 -14.00
CA ARG A 116 6.91 3.27 -14.09
C ARG A 116 8.08 4.26 -14.05
N ASN A 117 9.32 3.76 -14.06
CA ASN A 117 10.53 4.59 -13.93
C ASN A 117 10.59 5.35 -12.60
N ILE A 118 10.03 4.79 -11.56
CA ILE A 118 10.14 5.29 -10.19
C ILE A 118 11.39 4.69 -9.58
N SER A 119 12.36 5.53 -9.19
CA SER A 119 13.65 5.05 -8.67
C SER A 119 13.65 4.84 -7.16
N ARG A 120 12.76 5.51 -6.44
CA ARG A 120 12.71 5.45 -4.98
C ARG A 120 11.27 5.42 -4.49
N LEU A 121 11.04 4.61 -3.44
CA LEU A 121 9.78 4.62 -2.70
C LEU A 121 10.09 4.86 -1.23
N TYR A 122 9.41 5.83 -0.64
CA TYR A 122 9.53 6.13 0.78
C TYR A 122 8.49 5.34 1.56
N LEU A 123 8.81 4.99 2.80
CA LEU A 123 7.84 4.37 3.70
C LEU A 123 8.10 4.80 5.13
N LYS A 124 7.06 4.83 5.93
CA LYS A 124 7.16 5.07 7.36
C LYS A 124 6.51 3.91 8.11
N THR A 125 7.11 3.50 9.22
CA THR A 125 6.68 2.33 9.97
C THR A 125 7.11 2.40 11.42
N ASP A 126 6.34 1.74 12.29
CA ASP A 126 6.71 1.49 13.67
C ASP A 126 7.52 0.20 13.84
N LEU A 127 7.59 -0.64 12.79
CA LEU A 127 8.29 -1.91 12.86
C LEU A 127 9.80 -1.73 12.99
N GLU A 128 10.43 -2.58 13.80
CA GLU A 128 11.90 -2.59 13.95
C GLU A 128 12.47 -3.83 13.25
N ASN A 129 13.61 -3.62 12.58
CA ASN A 129 14.38 -4.69 11.95
C ASN A 129 13.61 -5.50 10.90
N TYR A 130 12.48 -4.98 10.40
CA TYR A 130 11.72 -5.66 9.37
C TYR A 130 12.14 -5.20 7.97
N TYR A 131 12.07 -3.89 7.71
CA TYR A 131 12.36 -3.36 6.37
C TYR A 131 13.84 -3.34 6.05
N GLU A 132 14.71 -3.25 7.05
CA GLU A 132 16.16 -3.36 6.84
C GLU A 132 16.54 -4.67 6.13
N LYS A 133 15.83 -5.76 6.45
CA LYS A 133 16.05 -7.07 5.81
C LYS A 133 15.62 -7.08 4.35
N LEU A 134 14.78 -6.14 3.95
CA LEU A 134 14.31 -6.01 2.57
C LEU A 134 15.20 -5.08 1.76
N GLY A 135 16.31 -4.59 2.34
CA GLY A 135 17.25 -3.73 1.64
C GLY A 135 16.86 -2.27 1.58
N THR A 136 16.03 -1.81 2.52
CA THR A 136 15.73 -0.38 2.65
C THR A 136 16.85 0.34 3.38
N LYS A 137 16.91 1.66 3.15
CA LYS A 137 17.83 2.54 3.86
C LYS A 137 17.03 3.35 4.88
N PHE A 138 17.48 3.33 6.14
CA PHE A 138 16.92 4.17 7.19
C PHE A 138 17.33 5.62 6.95
N LEU A 139 16.37 6.55 7.05
CA LEU A 139 16.62 7.98 6.86
C LEU A 139 16.54 8.77 8.17
N GLU A 140 15.41 8.68 8.90
CA GLU A 140 15.23 9.43 10.15
C GLU A 140 14.05 8.90 10.95
N VAL A 141 13.94 9.35 12.20
CA VAL A 141 12.74 9.14 13.03
C VAL A 141 11.84 10.37 12.88
N LEU A 142 10.57 10.14 12.59
CA LEU A 142 9.59 11.21 12.41
C LEU A 142 9.06 11.70 13.76
N SER A 143 8.35 12.83 13.75
CA SER A 143 7.75 13.41 14.97
C SER A 143 6.75 12.47 15.64
N THR A 144 6.12 11.58 14.87
CA THR A 144 5.19 10.56 15.37
C THR A 144 5.89 9.40 16.09
N GLY A 145 7.23 9.31 16.00
CA GLY A 145 7.99 8.16 16.46
C GLY A 145 8.17 7.09 15.39
N GLU A 146 7.48 7.18 14.28
CA GLU A 146 7.66 6.27 13.16
C GLU A 146 9.03 6.46 12.51
N LYS A 147 9.56 5.40 11.94
CA LYS A 147 10.83 5.44 11.21
C LYS A 147 10.58 5.62 9.74
N LEU A 148 11.34 6.51 9.11
CA LEU A 148 11.31 6.77 7.68
C LEU A 148 12.40 5.97 6.98
N TYR A 149 12.00 5.21 5.98
CA TYR A 149 12.91 4.40 5.16
C TYR A 149 12.73 4.73 3.68
N CYS A 150 13.71 4.33 2.89
CA CYS A 150 13.66 4.47 1.44
C CYS A 150 14.05 3.16 0.77
N PHE A 151 13.21 2.68 -0.15
CA PHE A 151 13.58 1.64 -1.09
C PHE A 151 14.32 2.26 -2.28
N ASP A 152 15.46 1.68 -2.65
CA ASP A 152 16.05 1.94 -3.97
C ASP A 152 15.46 0.92 -4.92
N VAL A 153 14.57 1.37 -5.78
CA VAL A 153 13.82 0.51 -6.70
C VAL A 153 14.71 -0.04 -7.81
N SER A 154 15.83 0.64 -8.11
CA SER A 154 16.76 0.21 -9.15
C SER A 154 17.55 -1.05 -8.77
N ILE A 155 17.65 -1.37 -7.47
CA ILE A 155 18.34 -2.56 -7.02
C ILE A 155 17.52 -3.80 -7.38
N ASN A 156 18.16 -4.77 -8.04
CA ASN A 156 17.51 -6.02 -8.39
C ASN A 156 17.30 -6.86 -7.13
N ARG A 157 16.02 -7.11 -6.79
CA ARG A 157 15.65 -7.90 -5.61
C ARG A 157 15.16 -9.26 -6.06
N ILE A 158 16.04 -10.23 -5.97
CA ILE A 158 15.67 -11.62 -6.20
C ILE A 158 15.21 -12.18 -4.87
N SER A 159 13.97 -12.54 -4.79
CA SER A 159 13.40 -13.16 -3.60
C SER A 159 13.80 -14.61 -3.47
#